data_5b9e27af4aa202cda95a1647f7811f2a
#
_entry.id   5b9e27af4aa202cda95a1647f7811f2a
#
_cell.length_a   1.000
_cell.length_b   1.000
_cell.length_c   1.000
_cell.angle_alpha   90.00
_cell.angle_beta   90.00
_cell.angle_gamma   90.00
#
_symmetry.space_group_name_H-M   'P 1'
#
loop_
_entity.id
_entity.type
_entity.pdbx_description
1 polymer ?
#
loop_
_entity_poly.entity_id
_entity_poly.type
_entity_poly.pdbx_seq_one_letter_code
_entity_poly.pdbx_strand_id
1 'polypeptide(L)'
;ANMTTLPGVYRMLGKEGDVRMLTGMMNSFVSCFNTKYWNGSAYRSPGYKGETDDRAQAMAVVSGLAAADKYPALLQVFKKEYHASPYMEKYVLEALFRMGEADFALSRMKDRYSKMMGYKDYTTLFEGWGIGADGFGGGTINHAWSGGPLTILSQLLCGIEPTSPGFKTFKIAPRMGSVGNASAKVPTHHGLIEVTITRKGKAMTIHAVVPPGTKAEICFPNGKRFHVT
;
A
#
# COMPACT_ATOMS: atom_id res chain seq x y z
N ALA A 1 -2.12 5.71 -11.02
CA ALA A 1 -2.37 4.29 -10.76
C ALA A 1 -2.84 3.55 -12.01
N ASN A 2 -3.92 3.99 -12.66
CA ASN A 2 -4.47 3.26 -13.82
C ASN A 2 -3.47 3.11 -14.97
N MET A 3 -2.64 4.12 -15.24
CA MET A 3 -1.63 4.05 -16.31
C MET A 3 -0.53 3.02 -16.06
N THR A 4 -0.27 2.65 -14.81
CA THR A 4 0.72 1.62 -14.48
C THR A 4 0.15 0.20 -14.55
N THR A 5 -1.16 0.04 -14.41
CA THR A 5 -1.84 -1.28 -14.47
C THR A 5 -2.36 -1.62 -15.85
N LEU A 6 -2.81 -0.63 -16.63
CA LEU A 6 -3.36 -0.85 -17.98
C LEU A 6 -2.42 -1.63 -18.91
N PRO A 7 -1.11 -1.35 -19.01
CA PRO A 7 -0.23 -2.16 -19.86
C PRO A 7 -0.24 -3.65 -19.53
N GLY A 8 -0.39 -4.00 -18.25
CA GLY A 8 -0.53 -5.39 -17.81
C GLY A 8 -1.81 -6.04 -18.34
N VAL A 9 -2.93 -5.33 -18.27
CA VAL A 9 -4.22 -5.80 -18.78
C VAL A 9 -4.17 -5.99 -20.31
N TYR A 10 -3.64 -5.02 -21.04
CA TYR A 10 -3.52 -5.12 -22.50
C TYR A 10 -2.58 -6.24 -22.94
N ARG A 11 -1.52 -6.50 -22.17
CA ARG A 11 -0.64 -7.65 -22.43
C ARG A 11 -1.37 -8.99 -22.25
N MET A 12 -2.20 -9.12 -21.21
CA MET A 12 -3.04 -10.32 -21.02
C MET A 12 -4.04 -10.53 -22.15
N LEU A 13 -4.45 -9.45 -22.85
CA LEU A 13 -5.34 -9.48 -23.99
C LEU A 13 -4.60 -9.63 -25.34
N GLY A 14 -3.27 -9.83 -25.33
CA GLY A 14 -2.44 -9.96 -26.52
C GLY A 14 -2.29 -8.67 -27.34
N LYS A 15 -2.60 -7.50 -26.77
CA LYS A 15 -2.59 -6.20 -27.45
C LYS A 15 -1.25 -5.47 -27.31
N GLU A 16 -0.19 -6.04 -27.83
CA GLU A 16 1.19 -5.53 -27.67
C GLU A 16 1.40 -4.12 -28.27
N GLY A 17 0.66 -3.74 -29.32
CA GLY A 17 0.69 -2.37 -29.87
C GLY A 17 0.25 -1.34 -28.84
N ASP A 18 -0.87 -1.61 -28.18
CA ASP A 18 -1.41 -0.74 -27.13
C ASP A 18 -0.48 -0.69 -25.89
N VAL A 19 0.14 -1.82 -25.56
CA VAL A 19 1.15 -1.88 -24.46
C VAL A 19 2.31 -0.92 -24.74
N ARG A 20 2.86 -0.93 -25.97
CA ARG A 20 3.97 -0.03 -26.34
C ARG A 20 3.55 1.43 -26.30
N MET A 21 2.39 1.76 -26.87
CA MET A 21 1.84 3.12 -26.86
C MET A 21 1.66 3.62 -25.41
N LEU A 22 0.96 2.88 -24.57
CA LEU A 22 0.72 3.25 -23.16
C LEU A 22 2.02 3.39 -22.36
N THR A 23 2.99 2.52 -22.61
CA THR A 23 4.30 2.62 -21.92
C THR A 23 5.03 3.89 -22.35
N GLY A 24 5.03 4.24 -23.61
CA GLY A 24 5.61 5.50 -24.12
C GLY A 24 4.94 6.73 -23.52
N MET A 25 3.60 6.75 -23.51
CA MET A 25 2.83 7.83 -22.87
C MET A 25 3.13 7.95 -21.39
N MET A 26 3.24 6.83 -20.66
CA MET A 26 3.55 6.82 -19.25
C MET A 26 4.96 7.39 -18.96
N ASN A 27 5.97 6.99 -19.75
CA ASN A 27 7.33 7.49 -19.58
C ASN A 27 7.40 9.02 -19.80
N SER A 28 6.74 9.52 -20.84
CA SER A 28 6.65 10.96 -21.10
C SER A 28 5.91 11.69 -19.98
N PHE A 29 4.82 11.11 -19.49
CA PHE A 29 4.06 11.68 -18.37
C PHE A 29 4.88 11.73 -17.08
N VAL A 30 5.60 10.66 -16.71
CA VAL A 30 6.48 10.61 -15.53
C VAL A 30 7.53 11.71 -15.60
N SER A 31 8.20 11.86 -16.75
CA SER A 31 9.22 12.90 -16.96
C SER A 31 8.63 14.31 -16.82
N CYS A 32 7.54 14.60 -17.53
CA CYS A 32 6.88 15.89 -17.49
C CYS A 32 6.35 16.22 -16.08
N PHE A 33 5.74 15.25 -15.41
CA PHE A 33 5.22 15.41 -14.06
C PHE A 33 6.32 15.76 -13.06
N ASN A 34 7.44 15.04 -13.09
CA ASN A 34 8.57 15.31 -12.22
C ASN A 34 9.18 16.67 -12.49
N THR A 35 9.36 17.05 -13.77
CA THR A 35 9.92 18.38 -14.13
C THR A 35 9.00 19.51 -13.65
N LYS A 36 7.69 19.34 -13.76
CA LYS A 36 6.73 20.40 -13.48
C LYS A 36 6.35 20.55 -12.00
N TYR A 37 6.25 19.44 -11.28
CA TYR A 37 5.64 19.43 -9.95
C TYR A 37 6.60 19.07 -8.81
N TRP A 38 7.76 18.49 -9.09
CA TRP A 38 8.77 18.24 -8.06
C TRP A 38 9.58 19.52 -7.78
N ASN A 39 9.51 20.01 -6.53
CA ASN A 39 10.19 21.26 -6.14
C ASN A 39 11.50 21.04 -5.35
N GLY A 40 12.01 19.79 -5.33
CA GLY A 40 13.19 19.39 -4.55
C GLY A 40 12.86 18.74 -3.20
N SER A 41 11.65 18.95 -2.66
CA SER A 41 11.23 18.41 -1.36
C SER A 41 9.88 17.70 -1.38
N ALA A 42 8.99 18.11 -2.28
CA ALA A 42 7.64 17.56 -2.40
C ALA A 42 7.06 17.79 -3.80
N TYR A 43 6.02 17.05 -4.14
CA TYR A 43 5.19 17.31 -5.32
C TYR A 43 4.15 18.39 -4.98
N ARG A 44 4.21 19.50 -5.68
CA ARG A 44 3.33 20.65 -5.51
C ARG A 44 3.03 21.33 -6.85
N SER A 45 1.82 21.87 -6.99
CA SER A 45 1.56 22.78 -8.10
C SER A 45 2.41 24.05 -7.93
N PRO A 46 3.10 24.54 -8.96
CA PRO A 46 3.95 25.73 -8.87
C PRO A 46 3.22 26.99 -8.38
N GLY A 47 1.94 27.14 -8.72
CA GLY A 47 1.12 28.29 -8.31
C GLY A 47 0.45 28.14 -6.94
N TYR A 48 0.50 26.95 -6.32
CA TYR A 48 -0.17 26.71 -5.06
C TYR A 48 0.65 27.19 -3.85
N LYS A 49 0.05 28.03 -3.01
CA LYS A 49 0.69 28.64 -1.83
C LYS A 49 0.26 28.03 -0.50
N GLY A 50 -0.69 27.10 -0.51
CA GLY A 50 -1.20 26.42 0.70
C GLY A 50 -0.23 25.36 1.25
N GLU A 51 -0.71 24.55 2.16
CA GLU A 51 0.06 23.50 2.84
C GLU A 51 0.46 22.36 1.89
N THR A 52 1.51 21.65 2.24
CA THR A 52 1.91 20.42 1.53
C THR A 52 0.96 19.29 1.92
N ASP A 53 0.49 18.53 0.95
CA ASP A 53 -0.52 17.50 1.14
C ASP A 53 0.12 16.10 1.06
N ASP A 54 -0.01 15.31 2.13
CA ASP A 54 0.49 13.93 2.20
C ASP A 54 -0.19 13.00 1.19
N ARG A 55 -1.46 13.24 0.84
CA ARG A 55 -2.22 12.45 -0.14
C ARG A 55 -1.58 12.52 -1.53
N ALA A 56 -1.17 13.71 -1.95
CA ALA A 56 -0.51 13.91 -3.24
C ALA A 56 0.83 13.16 -3.30
N GLN A 57 1.61 13.20 -2.22
CA GLN A 57 2.88 12.48 -2.12
C GLN A 57 2.66 10.97 -2.14
N ALA A 58 1.66 10.47 -1.40
CA ALA A 58 1.31 9.06 -1.38
C ALA A 58 0.95 8.55 -2.79
N MET A 59 0.11 9.29 -3.50
CA MET A 59 -0.26 8.94 -4.87
C MET A 59 0.95 8.96 -5.82
N ALA A 60 1.90 9.86 -5.65
CA ALA A 60 3.12 9.89 -6.45
C ALA A 60 3.99 8.64 -6.23
N VAL A 61 4.11 8.17 -4.99
CA VAL A 61 4.85 6.93 -4.66
C VAL A 61 4.10 5.69 -5.17
N VAL A 62 2.82 5.57 -4.85
CA VAL A 62 1.99 4.38 -5.19
C VAL A 62 1.82 4.21 -6.69
N SER A 63 1.73 5.31 -7.44
CA SER A 63 1.64 5.27 -8.90
C SER A 63 2.99 5.09 -9.62
N GLY A 64 4.11 5.11 -8.89
CA GLY A 64 5.44 5.02 -9.49
C GLY A 64 5.94 6.30 -10.15
N LEU A 65 5.31 7.46 -9.88
CA LEU A 65 5.79 8.78 -10.34
C LEU A 65 7.03 9.23 -9.57
N ALA A 66 7.07 8.93 -8.26
CA ALA A 66 8.22 9.23 -7.42
C ALA A 66 9.25 8.10 -7.50
N ALA A 67 10.45 8.40 -7.96
CA ALA A 67 11.60 7.49 -7.89
C ALA A 67 12.19 7.47 -6.47
N ALA A 68 12.97 6.41 -6.17
CA ALA A 68 13.47 6.15 -4.81
C ALA A 68 14.40 7.25 -4.25
N ASP A 69 15.07 8.01 -5.10
CA ASP A 69 15.89 9.17 -4.72
C ASP A 69 15.09 10.27 -4.00
N LYS A 70 13.79 10.32 -4.21
CA LYS A 70 12.87 11.30 -3.60
C LYS A 70 12.32 10.85 -2.24
N TYR A 71 12.43 9.56 -1.92
CA TYR A 71 11.84 8.98 -0.70
C TYR A 71 12.28 9.66 0.60
N PRO A 72 13.57 10.02 0.80
CA PRO A 72 13.97 10.70 2.03
C PRO A 72 13.23 12.04 2.24
N ALA A 73 13.03 12.81 1.18
CA ALA A 73 12.29 14.07 1.26
C ALA A 73 10.79 13.86 1.51
N LEU A 74 10.18 12.89 0.79
CA LEU A 74 8.78 12.55 0.96
C LEU A 74 8.47 12.01 2.37
N LEU A 75 9.40 11.28 2.96
CA LEU A 75 9.27 10.80 4.34
C LEU A 75 9.11 11.97 5.34
N GLN A 76 9.81 13.09 5.12
CA GLN A 76 9.64 14.27 5.98
C GLN A 76 8.24 14.86 5.85
N VAL A 77 7.65 14.84 4.65
CA VAL A 77 6.25 15.23 4.47
C VAL A 77 5.32 14.32 5.24
N PHE A 78 5.46 13.00 5.11
CA PHE A 78 4.60 12.04 5.84
C PHE A 78 4.73 12.11 7.37
N LYS A 79 5.89 12.53 7.88
CA LYS A 79 6.09 12.75 9.32
C LYS A 79 5.42 14.02 9.84
N LYS A 80 5.19 14.99 8.98
CA LYS A 80 4.68 16.31 9.34
C LYS A 80 3.19 16.49 9.00
N GLU A 81 2.76 15.95 7.86
CA GLU A 81 1.44 16.24 7.30
C GLU A 81 0.48 15.06 7.50
N TYR A 82 -0.78 15.37 7.85
CA TYR A 82 -1.81 14.40 8.23
C TYR A 82 -3.18 14.77 7.65
N HIS A 83 -3.22 15.17 6.37
CA HIS A 83 -4.45 15.58 5.68
C HIS A 83 -5.29 14.40 5.16
N ALA A 84 -4.71 13.20 5.12
CA ALA A 84 -5.41 12.01 4.62
C ALA A 84 -6.66 11.69 5.46
N SER A 85 -7.80 11.47 4.80
CA SER A 85 -8.98 10.84 5.40
C SER A 85 -8.71 9.34 5.64
N PRO A 86 -9.55 8.60 6.38
CA PRO A 86 -9.39 7.16 6.53
C PRO A 86 -9.28 6.42 5.19
N TYR A 87 -9.99 6.86 4.15
CA TYR A 87 -9.87 6.33 2.78
C TYR A 87 -8.48 6.56 2.19
N MET A 88 -7.97 7.78 2.27
CA MET A 88 -6.68 8.14 1.68
C MET A 88 -5.48 7.65 2.52
N GLU A 89 -5.69 7.42 3.81
CA GLU A 89 -4.65 6.89 4.70
C GLU A 89 -4.12 5.53 4.22
N LYS A 90 -4.95 4.69 3.61
CA LYS A 90 -4.53 3.44 2.96
C LYS A 90 -3.38 3.68 1.97
N TYR A 91 -3.46 4.73 1.17
CA TYR A 91 -2.42 5.03 0.17
C TYR A 91 -1.16 5.62 0.81
N VAL A 92 -1.31 6.39 1.90
CA VAL A 92 -0.16 6.88 2.68
C VAL A 92 0.60 5.70 3.31
N LEU A 93 -0.12 4.77 3.93
CA LEU A 93 0.47 3.57 4.50
C LEU A 93 1.14 2.70 3.43
N GLU A 94 0.48 2.52 2.27
CA GLU A 94 1.06 1.79 1.14
C GLU A 94 2.35 2.44 0.64
N ALA A 95 2.37 3.77 0.52
CA ALA A 95 3.55 4.51 0.13
C ALA A 95 4.70 4.29 1.12
N LEU A 96 4.44 4.40 2.40
CA LEU A 96 5.43 4.17 3.46
C LEU A 96 6.00 2.75 3.42
N PHE A 97 5.17 1.72 3.26
CA PHE A 97 5.65 0.34 3.09
C PHE A 97 6.50 0.17 1.83
N ARG A 98 6.14 0.80 0.71
CA ARG A 98 6.93 0.77 -0.54
C ARG A 98 8.27 1.49 -0.40
N MET A 99 8.32 2.51 0.43
CA MET A 99 9.55 3.25 0.76
C MET A 99 10.47 2.52 1.74
N GLY A 100 10.02 1.39 2.32
CA GLY A 100 10.76 0.63 3.32
C GLY A 100 10.54 1.10 4.77
N GLU A 101 9.62 2.00 4.99
CA GLU A 101 9.33 2.65 6.28
C GLU A 101 8.19 1.92 7.04
N ALA A 102 8.28 0.58 7.14
CA ALA A 102 7.24 -0.27 7.72
C ALA A 102 6.92 0.10 9.18
N ASP A 103 7.94 0.39 9.99
CA ASP A 103 7.76 0.75 11.40
C ASP A 103 7.01 2.07 11.56
N PHE A 104 7.37 3.07 10.77
CA PHE A 104 6.67 4.35 10.78
C PHE A 104 5.24 4.20 10.24
N ALA A 105 5.02 3.40 9.20
CA ALA A 105 3.68 3.10 8.68
C ALA A 105 2.78 2.48 9.76
N LEU A 106 3.29 1.51 10.51
CA LEU A 106 2.53 0.84 11.58
C LEU A 106 2.25 1.77 12.76
N SER A 107 3.23 2.60 13.17
CA SER A 107 3.01 3.63 14.19
C SER A 107 1.94 4.62 13.75
N ARG A 108 2.05 5.17 12.55
CA ARG A 108 1.07 6.10 11.97
C ARG A 108 -0.32 5.46 11.89
N MET A 109 -0.43 4.22 11.44
CA MET A 109 -1.69 3.48 11.41
C MET A 109 -2.32 3.41 12.81
N LYS A 110 -1.55 2.98 13.81
CA LYS A 110 -2.00 2.87 15.20
C LYS A 110 -2.49 4.21 15.74
N ASP A 111 -1.70 5.27 15.54
CA ASP A 111 -2.01 6.61 16.05
C ASP A 111 -3.28 7.18 15.40
N ARG A 112 -3.38 7.08 14.07
CA ARG A 112 -4.52 7.62 13.32
C ARG A 112 -5.85 6.91 13.63
N TYR A 113 -5.83 5.60 13.80
CA TYR A 113 -7.04 4.82 14.06
C TYR A 113 -7.38 4.70 15.56
N SER A 114 -6.49 5.10 16.48
CA SER A 114 -6.67 4.94 17.94
C SER A 114 -7.96 5.59 18.43
N LYS A 115 -8.29 6.80 17.97
CA LYS A 115 -9.51 7.50 18.35
C LYS A 115 -10.75 6.72 17.89
N MET A 116 -10.76 6.26 16.64
CA MET A 116 -11.87 5.49 16.07
C MET A 116 -12.09 4.18 16.83
N MET A 117 -11.00 3.49 17.19
CA MET A 117 -11.05 2.24 17.96
C MET A 117 -11.41 2.47 19.43
N GLY A 118 -11.33 3.69 19.93
CA GLY A 118 -11.67 4.07 21.30
C GLY A 118 -13.16 4.29 21.57
N TYR A 119 -14.00 4.36 20.54
CA TYR A 119 -15.43 4.49 20.70
C TYR A 119 -16.03 3.16 21.18
N LYS A 120 -16.63 3.14 22.39
CA LYS A 120 -17.14 1.92 23.03
C LYS A 120 -18.47 1.44 22.45
N ASP A 121 -19.27 2.37 21.93
CA ASP A 121 -20.63 2.09 21.44
C ASP A 121 -20.66 1.63 19.98
N TYR A 122 -19.51 1.65 19.32
CA TYR A 122 -19.40 1.30 17.90
C TYR A 122 -18.28 0.29 17.65
N THR A 123 -18.60 -0.76 16.93
CA THR A 123 -17.65 -1.82 16.51
C THR A 123 -17.30 -1.72 15.02
N THR A 124 -17.64 -0.60 14.39
CA THR A 124 -17.46 -0.33 12.96
C THR A 124 -16.37 0.71 12.74
N LEU A 125 -15.92 0.83 11.50
CA LEU A 125 -15.03 1.91 11.06
C LEU A 125 -15.86 3.04 10.44
N PHE A 126 -15.44 4.29 10.70
CA PHE A 126 -16.19 5.48 10.29
C PHE A 126 -15.66 6.05 8.98
N GLU A 127 -16.47 6.82 8.27
CA GLU A 127 -16.09 7.52 7.05
C GLU A 127 -14.98 8.56 7.30
N GLY A 128 -15.12 9.34 8.39
CA GLY A 128 -14.14 10.32 8.87
C GLY A 128 -13.36 9.80 10.08
N TRP A 129 -12.46 10.62 10.63
CA TRP A 129 -11.64 10.25 11.80
C TRP A 129 -12.39 10.26 13.12
N GLY A 130 -13.63 10.74 13.15
CA GLY A 130 -14.48 10.80 14.33
C GLY A 130 -15.96 10.83 13.96
N ILE A 131 -16.81 11.14 14.94
CA ILE A 131 -18.26 11.22 14.83
C ILE A 131 -18.72 12.68 15.10
N GLY A 132 -19.74 13.13 14.39
CA GLY A 132 -20.29 14.47 14.54
C GLY A 132 -19.27 15.56 14.24
N ALA A 133 -19.05 16.49 15.17
CA ALA A 133 -18.07 17.58 15.03
C ALA A 133 -16.62 17.09 14.95
N ASP A 134 -16.33 15.92 15.49
CA ASP A 134 -15.00 15.28 15.42
C ASP A 134 -14.73 14.59 14.07
N GLY A 135 -15.78 14.33 13.29
CA GLY A 135 -15.72 13.94 11.89
C GLY A 135 -15.74 15.17 11.00
N PHE A 136 -16.32 15.08 9.85
CA PHE A 136 -16.57 16.23 8.96
C PHE A 136 -18.08 16.57 8.88
N GLY A 137 -18.79 16.37 9.99
CA GLY A 137 -20.16 16.90 10.17
C GLY A 137 -21.28 16.14 9.49
N GLY A 138 -21.10 14.87 9.12
CA GLY A 138 -22.17 14.07 8.46
C GLY A 138 -21.72 12.73 7.92
N GLY A 139 -20.53 12.30 8.24
CA GLY A 139 -19.99 11.02 7.80
C GLY A 139 -20.71 9.82 8.45
N THR A 140 -20.77 8.71 7.73
CA THR A 140 -21.35 7.49 8.22
C THR A 140 -20.45 6.80 9.25
N ILE A 141 -21.07 6.15 10.23
CA ILE A 141 -20.36 5.40 11.27
C ILE A 141 -20.07 3.94 10.90
N ASN A 142 -20.42 3.54 9.70
CA ASN A 142 -20.13 2.22 9.13
C ASN A 142 -19.70 2.39 7.67
N HIS A 143 -18.39 2.53 7.44
CA HIS A 143 -17.87 2.83 6.10
C HIS A 143 -16.67 1.95 5.77
N ALA A 144 -16.89 1.02 4.84
CA ALA A 144 -15.90 -0.01 4.48
C ALA A 144 -14.57 0.53 3.95
N TRP A 145 -14.54 1.71 3.32
CA TRP A 145 -13.30 2.27 2.78
C TRP A 145 -12.23 2.56 3.83
N SER A 146 -12.64 2.70 5.09
CA SER A 146 -11.72 2.87 6.22
C SER A 146 -11.01 1.58 6.64
N GLY A 147 -11.43 0.44 6.08
CA GLY A 147 -10.79 -0.86 6.28
C GLY A 147 -9.44 -1.06 5.57
N GLY A 148 -8.90 -0.01 4.95
CA GLY A 148 -7.59 -0.03 4.29
C GLY A 148 -6.46 -0.65 5.09
N PRO A 149 -6.35 -0.48 6.42
CA PRO A 149 -5.34 -1.14 7.24
C PRO A 149 -5.31 -2.66 7.12
N LEU A 150 -6.46 -3.32 7.01
CA LEU A 150 -6.52 -4.78 6.84
C LEU A 150 -5.82 -5.22 5.55
N THR A 151 -6.03 -4.47 4.46
CA THR A 151 -5.34 -4.71 3.18
C THR A 151 -3.82 -4.49 3.33
N ILE A 152 -3.41 -3.43 4.01
CA ILE A 152 -1.98 -3.13 4.24
C ILE A 152 -1.32 -4.26 5.07
N LEU A 153 -1.97 -4.73 6.11
CA LEU A 153 -1.44 -5.80 6.96
C LEU A 153 -1.32 -7.13 6.21
N SER A 154 -2.31 -7.51 5.42
CA SER A 154 -2.26 -8.76 4.64
C SER A 154 -1.32 -8.67 3.44
N GLN A 155 -1.39 -7.60 2.64
CA GLN A 155 -0.62 -7.48 1.40
C GLN A 155 0.81 -7.02 1.62
N LEU A 156 1.07 -6.11 2.56
CA LEU A 156 2.39 -5.50 2.68
C LEU A 156 3.15 -5.99 3.90
N LEU A 157 2.54 -6.03 5.09
CA LEU A 157 3.22 -6.57 6.26
C LEU A 157 3.46 -8.08 6.12
N CYS A 158 2.40 -8.87 5.85
CA CYS A 158 2.52 -10.30 5.59
C CYS A 158 2.97 -10.65 4.17
N GLY A 159 2.89 -9.70 3.23
CA GLY A 159 3.43 -9.78 1.88
C GLY A 159 2.63 -10.65 0.91
N ILE A 160 1.33 -10.90 1.15
CA ILE A 160 0.50 -11.77 0.31
C ILE A 160 -0.05 -10.94 -0.86
N GLU A 161 0.62 -10.95 -2.00
CA GLU A 161 0.25 -10.13 -3.16
C GLU A 161 -0.02 -11.01 -4.40
N PRO A 162 -1.15 -10.86 -5.11
CA PRO A 162 -1.41 -11.59 -6.35
C PRO A 162 -0.41 -11.16 -7.44
N THR A 163 0.08 -12.13 -8.21
CA THR A 163 0.91 -11.91 -9.41
C THR A 163 0.18 -12.27 -10.69
N SER A 164 -1.00 -12.88 -10.57
CA SER A 164 -1.95 -13.08 -11.66
C SER A 164 -3.39 -12.93 -11.16
N PRO A 165 -4.38 -12.76 -12.07
CA PRO A 165 -5.78 -12.65 -11.70
C PRO A 165 -6.24 -13.80 -10.80
N GLY A 166 -7.05 -13.48 -9.78
CA GLY A 166 -7.68 -14.45 -8.91
C GLY A 166 -6.73 -15.23 -7.99
N PHE A 167 -5.49 -14.77 -7.78
CA PHE A 167 -4.48 -15.51 -7.00
C PHE A 167 -4.08 -16.87 -7.58
N LYS A 168 -4.21 -17.07 -8.90
CA LYS A 168 -3.69 -18.27 -9.55
C LYS A 168 -2.18 -18.41 -9.32
N THR A 169 -1.49 -17.28 -9.37
CA THR A 169 -0.12 -17.12 -8.87
C THR A 169 -0.05 -15.94 -7.93
N PHE A 170 0.76 -16.03 -6.88
CA PHE A 170 0.96 -14.97 -5.91
C PHE A 170 2.36 -15.03 -5.30
N LYS A 171 2.76 -13.96 -4.64
CA LYS A 171 4.00 -13.94 -3.85
C LYS A 171 3.69 -13.74 -2.37
N ILE A 172 4.61 -14.23 -1.53
CA ILE A 172 4.66 -13.97 -0.10
C ILE A 172 6.00 -13.28 0.17
N ALA A 173 5.96 -11.96 0.31
CA ALA A 173 7.14 -11.10 0.45
C ALA A 173 6.97 -10.15 1.65
N PRO A 174 7.12 -10.64 2.90
CA PRO A 174 6.80 -9.88 4.10
C PRO A 174 7.75 -8.69 4.31
N ARG A 175 7.17 -7.58 4.77
CA ARG A 175 7.87 -6.34 5.14
C ARG A 175 7.62 -6.05 6.62
N MET A 176 8.22 -6.84 7.50
CA MET A 176 7.90 -6.90 8.92
C MET A 176 8.36 -5.68 9.74
N GLY A 177 9.27 -4.83 9.23
CA GLY A 177 9.89 -3.80 10.06
C GLY A 177 10.45 -4.39 11.35
N SER A 178 10.09 -3.85 12.51
CA SER A 178 10.46 -4.36 13.84
C SER A 178 9.52 -5.45 14.39
N VAL A 179 8.41 -5.77 13.69
CA VAL A 179 7.42 -6.76 14.15
C VAL A 179 8.03 -8.15 14.21
N GLY A 180 7.88 -8.82 15.37
CA GLY A 180 8.40 -10.18 15.59
C GLY A 180 7.52 -11.28 15.03
N ASN A 181 6.19 -11.11 15.10
CA ASN A 181 5.22 -12.12 14.66
C ASN A 181 4.09 -11.46 13.89
N ALA A 182 3.68 -12.07 12.79
CA ALA A 182 2.49 -11.67 12.04
C ALA A 182 1.83 -12.90 11.43
N SER A 183 0.51 -12.84 11.26
CA SER A 183 -0.22 -13.86 10.51
C SER A 183 -1.36 -13.21 9.72
N ALA A 184 -1.69 -13.82 8.59
CA ALA A 184 -2.83 -13.42 7.78
C ALA A 184 -3.49 -14.63 7.13
N LYS A 185 -4.80 -14.51 6.92
CA LYS A 185 -5.62 -15.46 6.15
C LYS A 185 -6.33 -14.69 5.05
N VAL A 186 -6.08 -15.08 3.81
CA VAL A 186 -6.65 -14.42 2.63
C VAL A 186 -7.52 -15.42 1.88
N PRO A 187 -8.87 -15.24 1.91
CA PRO A 187 -9.77 -16.10 1.16
C PRO A 187 -9.64 -15.81 -0.35
N THR A 188 -9.56 -16.88 -1.13
CA THR A 188 -9.58 -16.84 -2.58
C THR A 188 -10.58 -17.86 -3.12
N HIS A 189 -10.94 -17.78 -4.41
CA HIS A 189 -11.79 -18.81 -5.01
C HIS A 189 -11.07 -20.16 -5.20
N HIS A 190 -9.75 -20.22 -4.99
CA HIS A 190 -8.96 -21.46 -4.96
C HIS A 190 -8.87 -22.07 -3.56
N GLY A 191 -9.34 -21.37 -2.53
CA GLY A 191 -9.19 -21.74 -1.13
C GLY A 191 -8.50 -20.65 -0.31
N LEU A 192 -8.19 -20.98 0.93
CA LEU A 192 -7.63 -20.06 1.91
C LEU A 192 -6.10 -20.07 1.83
N ILE A 193 -5.51 -18.90 1.58
CA ILE A 193 -4.06 -18.69 1.77
C ILE A 193 -3.86 -18.33 3.24
N GLU A 194 -3.02 -19.11 3.95
CA GLU A 194 -2.65 -18.80 5.33
C GLU A 194 -1.13 -18.58 5.41
N VAL A 195 -0.73 -17.52 6.09
CA VAL A 195 0.69 -17.20 6.30
C VAL A 195 0.90 -16.85 7.77
N THR A 196 1.89 -17.49 8.37
CA THR A 196 2.40 -17.15 9.71
C THR A 196 3.90 -16.87 9.61
N ILE A 197 4.31 -15.74 10.13
CA ILE A 197 5.70 -15.27 10.07
C ILE A 197 6.19 -15.06 11.49
N THR A 198 7.33 -15.64 11.82
CA THR A 198 8.02 -15.43 13.09
C THR A 198 9.45 -14.97 12.81
N ARG A 199 9.87 -13.89 13.48
CA ARG A 199 11.24 -13.38 13.40
C ARG A 199 11.88 -13.40 14.78
N LYS A 200 13.08 -13.98 14.87
CA LYS A 200 13.94 -13.99 16.06
C LYS A 200 15.32 -13.47 15.66
N GLY A 201 15.60 -12.23 16.00
CA GLY A 201 16.82 -11.54 15.55
C GLY A 201 16.87 -11.45 14.02
N LYS A 202 17.90 -12.05 13.40
CA LYS A 202 18.07 -12.10 11.95
C LYS A 202 17.36 -13.29 11.28
N ALA A 203 16.91 -14.27 12.05
CA ALA A 203 16.23 -15.45 11.54
C ALA A 203 14.74 -15.15 11.33
N MET A 204 14.23 -15.55 10.16
CA MET A 204 12.81 -15.45 9.81
C MET A 204 12.31 -16.83 9.40
N THR A 205 11.19 -17.23 9.96
CA THR A 205 10.46 -18.45 9.59
C THR A 205 9.13 -18.03 8.99
N ILE A 206 8.80 -18.60 7.84
CA ILE A 206 7.50 -18.41 7.17
C ILE A 206 6.85 -19.77 7.05
N HIS A 207 5.68 -19.93 7.67
CA HIS A 207 4.80 -21.06 7.45
C HIS A 207 3.66 -20.60 6.54
N ALA A 208 3.47 -21.27 5.41
CA ALA A 208 2.46 -20.90 4.42
C ALA A 208 1.61 -22.13 4.03
N VAL A 209 0.29 -21.92 3.97
CA VAL A 209 -0.66 -22.85 3.35
C VAL A 209 -1.03 -22.28 1.99
N VAL A 210 -0.70 -23.04 0.94
CA VAL A 210 -0.93 -22.67 -0.47
C VAL A 210 -2.09 -23.51 -1.01
N PRO A 211 -3.19 -22.90 -1.50
CA PRO A 211 -4.32 -23.66 -2.02
C PRO A 211 -3.94 -24.52 -3.22
N PRO A 212 -4.52 -25.74 -3.35
CA PRO A 212 -4.26 -26.62 -4.47
C PRO A 212 -4.48 -25.94 -5.83
N GLY A 213 -3.62 -26.22 -6.79
CA GLY A 213 -3.69 -25.68 -8.14
C GLY A 213 -3.26 -24.20 -8.26
N THR A 214 -2.74 -23.58 -7.20
CA THR A 214 -2.10 -22.26 -7.24
C THR A 214 -0.59 -22.37 -7.12
N LYS A 215 0.15 -21.29 -7.37
CA LYS A 215 1.60 -21.22 -7.21
C LYS A 215 2.00 -20.01 -6.39
N ALA A 216 2.84 -20.22 -5.39
CA ALA A 216 3.39 -19.16 -4.56
C ALA A 216 4.89 -18.99 -4.76
N GLU A 217 5.38 -17.76 -4.84
CA GLU A 217 6.77 -17.39 -4.70
C GLU A 217 6.99 -16.79 -3.30
N ILE A 218 7.77 -17.47 -2.46
CA ILE A 218 8.13 -16.97 -1.13
C ILE A 218 9.45 -16.22 -1.23
N CYS A 219 9.45 -14.93 -0.92
CA CYS A 219 10.58 -14.02 -1.02
C CYS A 219 11.04 -13.61 0.39
N PHE A 220 12.25 -13.97 0.77
CA PHE A 220 12.85 -13.52 2.02
C PHE A 220 13.58 -12.18 1.85
N PRO A 221 13.69 -11.35 2.91
CA PRO A 221 14.39 -10.06 2.85
C PRO A 221 15.87 -10.16 2.44
N ASN A 222 16.49 -11.29 2.63
CA ASN A 222 17.89 -11.56 2.23
C ASN A 222 18.04 -11.96 0.75
N GLY A 223 16.97 -11.87 -0.04
CA GLY A 223 16.95 -12.21 -1.46
C GLY A 223 16.72 -13.70 -1.79
N LYS A 224 16.66 -14.60 -0.80
CA LYS A 224 16.30 -16.01 -1.04
C LYS A 224 14.85 -16.12 -1.51
N ARG A 225 14.62 -17.01 -2.48
CA ARG A 225 13.29 -17.27 -3.05
C ARG A 225 13.02 -18.76 -3.10
N PHE A 226 11.76 -19.14 -2.87
CA PHE A 226 11.26 -20.49 -2.95
C PHE A 226 9.94 -20.52 -3.72
N HIS A 227 9.74 -21.55 -4.54
CA HIS A 227 8.49 -21.77 -5.25
C HIS A 227 7.74 -22.93 -4.63
N VAL A 228 6.46 -22.75 -4.39
CA VAL A 228 5.54 -23.75 -3.81
C VAL A 228 4.34 -23.89 -4.75
N THR A 229 3.90 -25.14 -4.97
CA THR A 229 2.76 -25.53 -5.84
C THR A 229 1.80 -26.41 -5.08
#